data_af5fe6fc5bfb608b272944c0e8523236
#
_entry.id   af5fe6fc5bfb608b272944c0e8523236
#
_cell.length_a   1.000
_cell.length_b   1.000
_cell.length_c   1.000
_cell.angle_alpha   90.00
_cell.angle_beta   90.00
_cell.angle_gamma   90.00
#
_symmetry.space_group_name_H-M   'P 1'
#
loop_
_entity.id
_entity.type
_entity.pdbx_description
1 polymer ?
#
loop_
_entity_poly.entity_id
_entity_poly.type
_entity_poly.pdbx_seq_one_letter_code
_entity_poly.pdbx_strand_id
1 'polypeptide(L)'
;TLLHKEEISTKTYFLEKGYMRCYILNEDQEEITTNIYAAPCFVNDFLSSFKKQPTKETYQTLTDCCFWATSLENVQHNFHTIPEFREFSRLLFVINYAQLQDRVIEMASEKAVTRYRNLLNQKPSIFQNVPLKVIASYLGITDSSLSRIRKESTKI
;
A
#
# COMPACT_ATOMS: atom_id res chain seq x y z
N THR A 1 10.85 9.83 2.42
CA THR A 1 10.72 8.44 2.90
C THR A 1 10.35 8.46 4.38
N LEU A 2 9.42 7.60 4.80
CA LEU A 2 9.01 7.44 6.19
C LEU A 2 9.72 6.29 6.90
N LEU A 3 10.05 5.24 6.18
CA LEU A 3 10.72 4.05 6.68
C LEU A 3 11.60 3.49 5.56
N HIS A 4 12.87 3.23 5.86
CA HIS A 4 13.78 2.62 4.91
C HIS A 4 13.89 1.12 5.15
N LYS A 5 14.19 0.39 4.07
CA LYS A 5 14.61 -1.01 4.17
C LYS A 5 15.68 -1.16 5.27
N GLU A 6 15.59 -2.25 6.05
CA GLU A 6 16.46 -2.59 7.17
C GLU A 6 16.25 -1.79 8.46
N GLU A 7 15.36 -0.80 8.49
CA GLU A 7 14.92 -0.17 9.73
C GLU A 7 13.82 -1.01 10.40
N ILE A 8 13.66 -0.86 11.72
CA ILE A 8 12.54 -1.46 12.46
C ILE A 8 11.41 -0.44 12.56
N SER A 9 10.22 -0.82 12.13
CA SER A 9 9.03 0.01 12.26
C SER A 9 8.59 0.10 13.72
N THR A 10 8.57 1.32 14.27
CA THR A 10 8.15 1.60 15.65
C THR A 10 6.91 2.48 15.74
N LYS A 11 6.41 2.92 14.58
CA LYS A 11 5.28 3.86 14.50
C LYS A 11 4.19 3.34 13.57
N THR A 12 2.96 3.76 13.88
CA THR A 12 1.81 3.68 12.99
C THR A 12 1.45 5.08 12.55
N TYR A 13 1.11 5.24 11.29
CA TYR A 13 0.73 6.51 10.70
C TYR A 13 -0.72 6.47 10.21
N PHE A 14 -1.42 7.58 10.35
CA PHE A 14 -2.65 7.84 9.62
C PHE A 14 -2.35 8.88 8.55
N LEU A 15 -2.41 8.46 7.30
CA LEU A 15 -2.25 9.33 6.14
C LEU A 15 -3.57 10.07 5.92
N GLU A 16 -3.59 11.38 6.24
CA GLU A 16 -4.77 12.24 6.11
C GLU A 16 -4.92 12.77 4.68
N LYS A 17 -3.79 13.12 4.05
CA LYS A 17 -3.73 13.65 2.67
C LYS A 17 -2.52 13.09 1.94
N GLY A 18 -2.67 12.92 0.61
CA GLY A 18 -1.60 12.52 -0.29
C GLY A 18 -1.58 11.05 -0.65
N TYR A 19 -0.50 10.66 -1.33
CA TYR A 19 -0.28 9.30 -1.84
C TYR A 19 1.10 8.82 -1.45
N MET A 20 1.17 7.54 -1.09
CA MET A 20 2.41 6.84 -0.76
C MET A 20 2.49 5.50 -1.45
N ARG A 21 3.68 4.93 -1.52
CA ARG A 21 3.91 3.54 -1.91
C ARG A 21 4.80 2.81 -0.90
N CYS A 22 4.67 1.49 -0.90
CA CYS A 22 5.72 0.60 -0.44
C CYS A 22 6.35 -0.07 -1.65
N TYR A 23 7.65 -0.33 -1.58
CA TYR A 23 8.35 -1.09 -2.59
C TYR A 23 9.50 -1.90 -1.99
N ILE A 24 9.86 -2.96 -2.66
CA ILE A 24 11.05 -3.75 -2.43
C ILE A 24 11.99 -3.62 -3.63
N LEU A 25 13.25 -3.95 -3.45
CA LEU A 25 14.19 -4.16 -4.56
C LEU A 25 14.23 -5.65 -4.88
N ASN A 26 14.09 -5.99 -6.16
CA ASN A 26 14.29 -7.35 -6.65
C ASN A 26 15.80 -7.67 -6.77
N GLU A 27 16.15 -8.85 -7.28
CA GLU A 27 17.54 -9.28 -7.48
C GLU A 27 18.29 -8.38 -8.45
N ASP A 28 17.59 -7.79 -9.43
CA ASP A 28 18.13 -6.87 -10.44
C ASP A 28 18.18 -5.40 -9.94
N GLN A 29 17.92 -5.16 -8.64
CA GLN A 29 17.84 -3.83 -8.02
C GLN A 29 16.73 -2.93 -8.59
N GLU A 30 15.69 -3.50 -9.20
CA GLU A 30 14.53 -2.77 -9.65
C GLU A 30 13.50 -2.63 -8.52
N GLU A 31 12.84 -1.47 -8.48
CA GLU A 31 11.78 -1.19 -7.50
C GLU A 31 10.47 -1.87 -7.87
N ILE A 32 10.06 -2.84 -7.07
CA ILE A 32 8.77 -3.53 -7.20
C ILE A 32 7.79 -2.96 -6.16
N THR A 33 6.79 -2.25 -6.64
CA THR A 33 5.76 -1.65 -5.77
C THR A 33 4.84 -2.73 -5.20
N THR A 34 4.87 -2.87 -3.88
CA THR A 34 4.05 -3.85 -3.15
C THR A 34 2.69 -3.29 -2.76
N ASN A 35 2.62 -1.99 -2.44
CA ASN A 35 1.37 -1.32 -2.12
C ASN A 35 1.36 0.16 -2.53
N ILE A 36 0.14 0.69 -2.80
CA ILE A 36 -0.12 2.12 -3.01
C ILE A 36 -1.19 2.54 -1.98
N TYR A 37 -0.82 3.51 -1.15
CA TYR A 37 -1.70 4.12 -0.17
C TYR A 37 -2.27 5.42 -0.73
N ALA A 38 -3.59 5.53 -0.74
CA ALA A 38 -4.33 6.75 -1.07
C ALA A 38 -5.06 7.21 0.20
N ALA A 39 -4.82 8.43 0.62
CA ALA A 39 -5.46 9.02 1.81
C ALA A 39 -7.00 9.08 1.66
N PRO A 40 -7.78 8.95 2.77
CA PRO A 40 -7.32 8.67 4.14
C PRO A 40 -7.11 7.16 4.39
N CYS A 41 -6.01 6.78 5.02
CA CYS A 41 -5.75 5.38 5.39
C CYS A 41 -4.68 5.24 6.48
N PHE A 42 -4.63 4.07 7.12
CA PHE A 42 -3.53 3.72 8.01
C PHE A 42 -2.35 3.14 7.22
N VAL A 43 -1.15 3.51 7.65
CA VAL A 43 0.12 3.05 7.06
C VAL A 43 1.00 2.54 8.20
N ASN A 44 1.39 1.28 8.12
CA ASN A 44 2.32 0.65 9.05
C ASN A 44 2.92 -0.61 8.42
N ASP A 45 4.08 -1.00 8.92
CA ASP A 45 4.66 -2.31 8.67
C ASP A 45 4.40 -3.20 9.88
N PHE A 46 3.28 -3.92 9.85
CA PHE A 46 2.90 -4.84 10.93
C PHE A 46 3.92 -5.95 11.14
N LEU A 47 4.52 -6.45 10.07
CA LEU A 47 5.46 -7.57 10.17
C LEU A 47 6.72 -7.13 10.89
N SER A 48 7.29 -5.99 10.50
CA SER A 48 8.47 -5.42 11.14
C SER A 48 8.19 -5.06 12.59
N SER A 49 7.12 -4.32 12.86
CA SER A 49 6.79 -3.85 14.21
C SER A 49 6.41 -4.97 15.17
N PHE A 50 5.63 -5.97 14.72
CA PHE A 50 5.21 -7.10 15.55
C PHE A 50 6.36 -8.07 15.85
N LYS A 51 7.16 -8.42 14.83
CA LYS A 51 8.30 -9.33 14.98
C LYS A 51 9.55 -8.64 15.50
N LYS A 52 9.58 -7.31 15.61
CA LYS A 52 10.75 -6.49 15.93
C LYS A 52 11.94 -6.83 15.03
N GLN A 53 11.66 -6.98 13.74
CA GLN A 53 12.64 -7.31 12.71
C GLN A 53 12.75 -6.18 11.69
N PRO A 54 13.91 -6.01 11.05
CA PRO A 54 14.08 -5.06 9.97
C PRO A 54 13.06 -5.25 8.86
N THR A 55 12.49 -4.15 8.38
CA THR A 55 11.57 -4.17 7.23
C THR A 55 12.31 -4.55 5.96
N LYS A 56 11.61 -5.26 5.06
CA LYS A 56 12.07 -5.54 3.70
C LYS A 56 11.66 -4.46 2.71
N GLU A 57 10.75 -3.57 3.12
CA GLU A 57 10.12 -2.57 2.30
C GLU A 57 10.65 -1.17 2.58
N THR A 58 10.58 -0.30 1.57
CA THR A 58 10.76 1.14 1.73
C THR A 58 9.42 1.84 1.56
N TYR A 59 9.08 2.72 2.50
CA TYR A 59 7.84 3.51 2.52
C TYR A 59 8.12 4.93 2.05
N GLN A 60 7.61 5.30 0.88
CA GLN A 60 7.91 6.54 0.18
C GLN A 60 6.65 7.34 -0.12
N THR A 61 6.67 8.66 0.16
CA THR A 61 5.64 9.59 -0.32
C THR A 61 5.78 9.82 -1.81
N LEU A 62 4.68 9.90 -2.51
CA LEU A 62 4.60 10.18 -3.95
C LEU A 62 4.13 11.61 -4.23
N THR A 63 3.45 12.22 -3.27
CA THR A 63 2.97 13.62 -3.30
C THR A 63 3.28 14.28 -1.97
N ASP A 64 2.92 15.55 -1.82
CA ASP A 64 2.85 16.18 -0.51
C ASP A 64 1.84 15.45 0.35
N CYS A 65 2.25 15.08 1.57
CA CYS A 65 1.47 14.25 2.48
C CYS A 65 1.33 14.90 3.85
N CYS A 66 0.16 14.71 4.45
CA CYS A 66 -0.11 15.05 5.84
C CYS A 66 -0.37 13.77 6.64
N PHE A 67 0.32 13.62 7.79
CA PHE A 67 0.26 12.43 8.64
C PHE A 67 0.02 12.76 10.10
N TRP A 68 -0.72 11.89 10.75
CA TRP A 68 -0.69 11.72 12.19
C TRP A 68 0.15 10.48 12.51
N ALA A 69 1.00 10.56 13.52
CA ALA A 69 1.86 9.46 13.91
C ALA A 69 1.70 9.11 15.38
N THR A 70 1.71 7.82 15.70
CA THR A 70 1.72 7.32 17.07
C THR A 70 2.70 6.17 17.21
N SER A 71 3.21 5.95 18.42
CA SER A 71 4.06 4.80 18.70
C SER A 71 3.26 3.49 18.75
N LEU A 72 3.94 2.38 18.48
CA LEU A 72 3.35 1.06 18.66
C LEU A 72 2.91 0.81 20.11
N GLU A 73 3.65 1.35 21.09
CA GLU A 73 3.31 1.24 22.51
C GLU A 73 1.96 1.89 22.82
N ASN A 74 1.71 3.10 22.28
CA ASN A 74 0.43 3.77 22.45
C ASN A 74 -0.71 3.00 21.78
N VAL A 75 -0.46 2.42 20.59
CA VAL A 75 -1.46 1.56 19.92
C VAL A 75 -1.78 0.35 20.78
N GLN A 76 -0.78 -0.33 21.35
CA GLN A 76 -0.97 -1.48 22.23
C GLN A 76 -1.69 -1.09 23.53
N HIS A 77 -1.29 0.02 24.15
CA HIS A 77 -1.96 0.53 25.33
C HIS A 77 -3.45 0.77 25.07
N ASN A 78 -3.80 1.51 24.00
CA ASN A 78 -5.19 1.78 23.65
C ASN A 78 -5.96 0.49 23.30
N PHE A 79 -5.33 -0.47 22.64
CA PHE A 79 -5.94 -1.76 22.33
C PHE A 79 -6.34 -2.54 23.60
N HIS A 80 -5.52 -2.45 24.65
CA HIS A 80 -5.81 -3.15 25.91
C HIS A 80 -6.78 -2.39 26.83
N THR A 81 -6.79 -1.07 26.76
CA THR A 81 -7.55 -0.23 27.71
C THR A 81 -8.88 0.29 27.18
N ILE A 82 -9.04 0.41 25.83
CA ILE A 82 -10.21 1.00 25.21
C ILE A 82 -10.95 -0.07 24.37
N PRO A 83 -12.10 -0.60 24.82
CA PRO A 83 -12.82 -1.65 24.10
C PRO A 83 -13.20 -1.27 22.67
N GLU A 84 -13.62 -0.01 22.43
CA GLU A 84 -14.01 0.49 21.11
C GLU A 84 -12.82 0.53 20.16
N PHE A 85 -11.64 0.92 20.67
CA PHE A 85 -10.40 0.91 19.89
C PHE A 85 -9.96 -0.52 19.51
N ARG A 86 -10.18 -1.47 20.42
CA ARG A 86 -9.91 -2.89 20.16
C ARG A 86 -10.78 -3.42 19.03
N GLU A 87 -12.09 -3.13 19.08
CA GLU A 87 -13.01 -3.57 18.03
C GLU A 87 -12.71 -2.89 16.70
N PHE A 88 -12.47 -1.60 16.71
CA PHE A 88 -12.00 -0.87 15.53
C PHE A 88 -10.72 -1.49 14.92
N SER A 89 -9.72 -1.77 15.75
CA SER A 89 -8.46 -2.37 15.31
C SER A 89 -8.68 -3.77 14.72
N ARG A 90 -9.53 -4.58 15.33
CA ARG A 90 -9.91 -5.91 14.84
C ARG A 90 -10.53 -5.81 13.45
N LEU A 91 -11.50 -4.92 13.26
CA LEU A 91 -12.16 -4.71 11.97
C LEU A 91 -11.17 -4.23 10.91
N LEU A 92 -10.29 -3.30 11.27
CA LEU A 92 -9.25 -2.80 10.37
C LEU A 92 -8.31 -3.94 9.91
N PHE A 93 -7.92 -4.83 10.80
CA PHE A 93 -7.12 -6.02 10.45
C PHE A 93 -7.86 -6.94 9.49
N VAL A 94 -9.13 -7.22 9.73
CA VAL A 94 -9.94 -8.09 8.85
C VAL A 94 -10.05 -7.48 7.45
N ILE A 95 -10.31 -6.18 7.36
CA ILE A 95 -10.41 -5.47 6.06
C ILE A 95 -9.06 -5.52 5.31
N ASN A 96 -7.97 -5.20 5.99
CA ASN A 96 -6.64 -5.22 5.37
C ASN A 96 -6.23 -6.64 4.94
N TYR A 97 -6.54 -7.65 5.74
CA TYR A 97 -6.28 -9.05 5.38
C TYR A 97 -7.09 -9.47 4.14
N ALA A 98 -8.38 -9.13 4.09
CA ALA A 98 -9.22 -9.42 2.93
C ALA A 98 -8.67 -8.75 1.66
N GLN A 99 -8.30 -7.48 1.73
CA GLN A 99 -7.69 -6.76 0.60
C GLN A 99 -6.37 -7.41 0.13
N LEU A 100 -5.54 -7.85 1.07
CA LEU A 100 -4.30 -8.55 0.74
C LEU A 100 -4.60 -9.90 0.06
N GLN A 101 -5.58 -10.65 0.57
CA GLN A 101 -5.98 -11.93 -0.02
C GLN A 101 -6.53 -11.75 -1.43
N ASP A 102 -7.42 -10.76 -1.65
CA ASP A 102 -7.96 -10.43 -2.96
C ASP A 102 -6.83 -10.09 -3.94
N ARG A 103 -5.86 -9.28 -3.51
CA ARG A 103 -4.70 -8.92 -4.32
C ARG A 103 -3.86 -10.14 -4.70
N VAL A 104 -3.61 -11.06 -3.78
CA VAL A 104 -2.87 -12.31 -4.08
C VAL A 104 -3.61 -13.14 -5.12
N ILE A 105 -4.93 -13.27 -4.99
CA ILE A 105 -5.78 -13.98 -5.95
C ILE A 105 -5.75 -13.28 -7.32
N GLU A 106 -5.92 -11.97 -7.38
CA GLU A 106 -5.85 -11.19 -8.62
C GLU A 106 -4.51 -11.37 -9.34
N MET A 107 -3.41 -11.28 -8.58
CA MET A 107 -2.07 -11.44 -9.15
C MET A 107 -1.81 -12.85 -9.69
N ALA A 108 -2.40 -13.87 -9.06
CA ALA A 108 -2.22 -15.27 -9.45
C ALA A 108 -3.12 -15.71 -10.60
N SER A 109 -4.34 -15.17 -10.70
CA SER A 109 -5.39 -15.72 -11.58
C SER A 109 -5.85 -14.77 -12.69
N GLU A 110 -5.65 -13.45 -12.55
CA GLU A 110 -6.23 -12.49 -13.47
C GLU A 110 -5.23 -11.93 -14.49
N LYS A 111 -5.75 -11.60 -15.68
CA LYS A 111 -4.98 -10.90 -16.70
C LYS A 111 -4.72 -9.46 -16.30
N ALA A 112 -3.61 -8.89 -16.78
CA ALA A 112 -3.23 -7.50 -16.51
C ALA A 112 -4.33 -6.47 -16.82
N VAL A 113 -5.09 -6.68 -17.88
CA VAL A 113 -6.22 -5.80 -18.26
C VAL A 113 -7.32 -5.82 -17.20
N THR A 114 -7.62 -6.98 -16.62
CA THR A 114 -8.62 -7.12 -15.56
C THR A 114 -8.13 -6.42 -14.29
N ARG A 115 -6.90 -6.67 -13.85
CA ARG A 115 -6.29 -5.98 -12.70
C ARG A 115 -6.28 -4.46 -12.86
N TYR A 116 -5.97 -3.98 -14.07
CA TYR A 116 -6.04 -2.54 -14.37
C TYR A 116 -7.46 -1.98 -14.19
N ARG A 117 -8.49 -2.67 -14.72
CA ARG A 117 -9.89 -2.24 -14.58
C ARG A 117 -10.35 -2.26 -13.13
N ASN A 118 -10.00 -3.29 -12.38
CA ASN A 118 -10.32 -3.41 -10.97
C ASN A 118 -9.73 -2.23 -10.19
N LEU A 119 -8.45 -1.93 -10.38
CA LEU A 119 -7.80 -0.79 -9.74
C LEU A 119 -8.43 0.55 -10.13
N LEU A 120 -8.75 0.73 -11.42
CA LEU A 120 -9.41 1.96 -11.91
C LEU A 120 -10.79 2.16 -11.28
N ASN A 121 -11.56 1.10 -11.13
CA ASN A 121 -12.88 1.15 -10.51
C ASN A 121 -12.83 1.38 -9.00
N GLN A 122 -11.89 0.72 -8.32
CA GLN A 122 -11.78 0.80 -6.85
C GLN A 122 -11.11 2.11 -6.38
N LYS A 123 -10.09 2.57 -7.10
CA LYS A 123 -9.25 3.71 -6.70
C LYS A 123 -8.91 4.62 -7.91
N PRO A 124 -9.89 5.25 -8.56
CA PRO A 124 -9.64 6.05 -9.77
C PRO A 124 -8.67 7.21 -9.55
N SER A 125 -8.64 7.78 -8.34
CA SER A 125 -7.75 8.89 -8.00
C SER A 125 -6.25 8.55 -8.07
N ILE A 126 -5.87 7.28 -7.96
CA ILE A 126 -4.49 6.83 -8.12
C ILE A 126 -3.96 7.17 -9.52
N PHE A 127 -4.79 7.00 -10.56
CA PHE A 127 -4.39 7.27 -11.95
C PHE A 127 -4.17 8.74 -12.29
N GLN A 128 -4.65 9.64 -11.44
CA GLN A 128 -4.48 11.08 -11.59
C GLN A 128 -3.28 11.63 -10.79
N ASN A 129 -2.90 10.95 -9.72
CA ASN A 129 -1.96 11.48 -8.73
C ASN A 129 -0.68 10.66 -8.53
N VAL A 130 -0.65 9.43 -9.04
CA VAL A 130 0.48 8.52 -8.88
C VAL A 130 1.19 8.32 -10.23
N PRO A 131 2.53 8.34 -10.28
CA PRO A 131 3.28 8.12 -11.51
C PRO A 131 2.93 6.76 -12.15
N LEU A 132 2.74 6.75 -13.48
CA LEU A 132 2.35 5.55 -14.21
C LEU A 132 3.35 4.39 -14.02
N LYS A 133 4.63 4.67 -13.90
CA LYS A 133 5.65 3.65 -13.59
C LYS A 133 5.36 2.93 -12.27
N VAL A 134 4.94 3.66 -11.25
CA VAL A 134 4.57 3.09 -9.96
C VAL A 134 3.31 2.21 -10.09
N ILE A 135 2.32 2.68 -10.85
CA ILE A 135 1.08 1.92 -11.13
C ILE A 135 1.39 0.65 -11.92
N ALA A 136 2.23 0.72 -12.95
CA ALA A 136 2.65 -0.45 -13.74
C ALA A 136 3.34 -1.48 -12.86
N SER A 137 4.31 -1.05 -12.05
CA SER A 137 4.99 -1.90 -11.08
C SER A 137 4.00 -2.54 -10.09
N TYR A 138 3.06 -1.76 -9.56
CA TYR A 138 2.01 -2.28 -8.67
C TYR A 138 1.11 -3.33 -9.34
N LEU A 139 0.80 -3.16 -10.62
CA LEU A 139 0.01 -4.12 -11.41
C LEU A 139 0.84 -5.33 -11.89
N GLY A 140 2.16 -5.36 -11.63
CA GLY A 140 3.05 -6.43 -12.07
C GLY A 140 3.23 -6.46 -13.59
N ILE A 141 3.28 -5.29 -14.24
CA ILE A 141 3.46 -5.14 -15.68
C ILE A 141 4.48 -4.04 -15.99
N THR A 142 4.95 -4.02 -17.24
CA THR A 142 5.84 -2.95 -17.74
C THR A 142 5.06 -1.67 -18.07
N ASP A 143 5.75 -0.52 -18.09
CA ASP A 143 5.18 0.78 -18.48
C ASP A 143 4.58 0.74 -19.89
N SER A 144 5.23 0.05 -20.82
CA SER A 144 4.74 -0.12 -22.20
C SER A 144 3.45 -0.93 -22.25
N SER A 145 3.34 -1.98 -21.43
CA SER A 145 2.11 -2.78 -21.30
C SER A 145 0.96 -1.95 -20.72
N LEU A 146 1.23 -1.15 -19.68
CA LEU A 146 0.21 -0.25 -19.09
C LEU A 146 -0.25 0.78 -20.11
N SER A 147 0.66 1.38 -20.86
CA SER A 147 0.34 2.37 -21.89
C SER A 147 -0.56 1.78 -22.99
N ARG A 148 -0.32 0.52 -23.41
CA ARG A 148 -1.17 -0.20 -24.37
C ARG A 148 -2.56 -0.45 -23.79
N ILE A 149 -2.67 -0.99 -22.58
CA ILE A 149 -3.94 -1.25 -21.92
C ILE A 149 -4.79 0.02 -21.83
N ARG A 150 -4.18 1.16 -21.45
CA ARG A 150 -4.87 2.44 -21.36
C ARG A 150 -5.44 2.90 -22.71
N LYS A 151 -4.64 2.80 -23.79
CA LYS A 151 -5.10 3.17 -25.14
C LYS A 151 -6.28 2.30 -25.62
N GLU A 152 -6.26 1.01 -25.30
CA GLU A 152 -7.35 0.09 -25.65
C GLU A 152 -8.61 0.37 -24.82
N SER A 153 -8.44 0.70 -23.53
CA SER A 153 -9.58 1.02 -22.64
C SER A 153 -10.26 2.36 -22.93
N THR A 154 -9.59 3.30 -23.60
CA THR A 154 -10.15 4.61 -23.96
C THR A 154 -10.97 4.55 -25.29
N LYS A 155 -10.93 3.43 -26.01
CA LYS A 155 -11.65 3.24 -27.28
C LYS A 155 -13.04 2.59 -27.12
N ILE A 156 -13.44 2.31 -25.88
CA ILE A 156 -14.76 1.78 -25.52
C ILE A 156 -15.56 2.88 -24.81
#